data_302d7066783e082b29435de33d0d212b
#
_entry.id   302d7066783e082b29435de33d0d212b
#
_cell.length_a   1.000
_cell.length_b   1.000
_cell.length_c   1.000
_cell.angle_alpha   90.00
_cell.angle_beta   90.00
_cell.angle_gamma   90.00
#
_symmetry.space_group_name_H-M   'P 1'
#
loop_
_entity.id
_entity.type
_entity.pdbx_description
1 polymer ?
#
loop_
_entity_poly.entity_id
_entity_poly.type
_entity_poly.pdbx_seq_one_letter_code
_entity_poly.pdbx_strand_id
1 'polypeptide(L)'
;MAFKPFKTLLFGFAFSPSLRANIFEVTRLASFFNSSLIFIHVGEKTTEKEISFKKLLDECPLKPERLDIHWIQGEPVKILVKACVDFSVDLLLLGALKREKVVAFYLGSIARKLTRKAPCSVLLMLNPSVERNPCKHIVVNGFDSPQTKDTVEASFYFGNTIEAQKITLVEEIDESRIDVSVDDDRSLRKATLKKEKINREEKIRVGDLVKKIPLLQKGNLKWETQSIFGRRGYSIGHYARIVRADLLIMNAQEDSTFLNRFFPKDLEHILAELPTDVLIIQSESNG
;
A
#
# COMPACT_ATOMS: atom_id res chain seq x y z
N MET A 1 16.46 -10.00 -6.30
CA MET A 1 16.95 -9.48 -5.00
C MET A 1 15.88 -9.74 -3.96
N ALA A 2 16.18 -9.76 -2.67
CA ALA A 2 15.18 -9.88 -1.61
C ALA A 2 14.58 -8.50 -1.33
N PHE A 3 13.33 -8.44 -0.92
CA PHE A 3 12.68 -7.22 -0.46
C PHE A 3 13.50 -6.53 0.65
N LYS A 4 13.70 -5.22 0.54
CA LYS A 4 14.41 -4.44 1.56
C LYS A 4 13.44 -3.93 2.62
N PRO A 5 13.78 -4.08 3.93
CA PRO A 5 13.02 -3.47 5.01
C PRO A 5 12.94 -1.95 4.87
N PHE A 6 11.82 -1.37 5.28
CA PHE A 6 11.64 0.09 5.34
C PHE A 6 12.50 0.67 6.46
N LYS A 7 13.60 1.36 6.10
CA LYS A 7 14.55 1.97 7.05
C LYS A 7 14.36 3.47 7.21
N THR A 8 13.88 4.13 6.16
CA THR A 8 13.65 5.57 6.13
C THR A 8 12.23 5.83 5.68
N LEU A 9 11.41 6.41 6.54
CA LEU A 9 10.05 6.83 6.27
C LEU A 9 9.99 8.34 6.08
N LEU A 10 9.18 8.81 5.13
CA LEU A 10 8.92 10.23 4.93
C LEU A 10 7.42 10.51 4.99
N PHE A 11 7.02 11.51 5.77
CA PHE A 11 5.66 12.03 5.79
C PHE A 11 5.62 13.50 5.43
N GLY A 12 5.00 13.81 4.27
CA GLY A 12 4.70 15.18 3.87
C GLY A 12 3.42 15.66 4.56
N PHE A 13 3.47 16.76 5.35
CA PHE A 13 2.33 17.20 6.11
C PHE A 13 1.88 18.63 5.84
N ALA A 14 0.59 18.86 6.05
CA ALA A 14 -0.04 20.17 6.09
C ALA A 14 -0.84 20.29 7.39
N PHE A 15 -1.09 21.53 7.83
CA PHE A 15 -1.94 21.81 8.99
C PHE A 15 -3.42 21.58 8.63
N SER A 16 -3.82 20.35 8.66
CA SER A 16 -5.18 19.88 8.39
C SER A 16 -5.84 19.34 9.66
N PRO A 17 -7.16 19.20 9.71
CA PRO A 17 -7.86 18.59 10.86
C PRO A 17 -7.38 17.18 11.20
N SER A 18 -6.87 16.42 10.22
CA SER A 18 -6.33 15.07 10.43
C SER A 18 -4.87 15.02 10.84
N LEU A 19 -4.17 16.18 10.96
CA LEU A 19 -2.73 16.21 11.22
C LEU A 19 -2.37 15.43 12.50
N ARG A 20 -3.11 15.63 13.59
CA ARG A 20 -2.86 14.95 14.87
C ARG A 20 -2.91 13.43 14.69
N ALA A 21 -3.96 12.90 14.07
CA ALA A 21 -4.11 11.47 13.83
C ALA A 21 -3.00 10.94 12.91
N ASN A 22 -2.64 11.67 11.86
CA ASN A 22 -1.54 11.31 10.98
C ASN A 22 -0.20 11.25 11.72
N ILE A 23 0.14 12.23 12.56
CA ILE A 23 1.39 12.22 13.34
C ILE A 23 1.46 10.99 14.24
N PHE A 24 0.38 10.66 14.95
CA PHE A 24 0.30 9.47 15.81
C PHE A 24 0.49 8.17 15.01
N GLU A 25 -0.14 8.08 13.84
CA GLU A 25 -0.03 6.89 12.99
C GLU A 25 1.38 6.71 12.41
N VAL A 26 1.97 7.78 11.85
CA VAL A 26 3.30 7.68 11.22
C VAL A 26 4.42 7.47 12.25
N THR A 27 4.33 8.06 13.46
CA THR A 27 5.31 7.81 14.52
C THR A 27 5.23 6.37 15.03
N ARG A 28 4.01 5.82 15.15
CA ARG A 28 3.76 4.43 15.51
C ARG A 28 4.35 3.47 14.48
N LEU A 29 4.07 3.70 13.19
CA LEU A 29 4.61 2.89 12.11
C LEU A 29 6.14 2.94 12.10
N ALA A 30 6.75 4.13 12.20
CA ALA A 30 8.19 4.27 12.23
C ALA A 30 8.82 3.53 13.42
N SER A 31 8.18 3.56 14.59
CA SER A 31 8.62 2.81 15.76
C SER A 31 8.53 1.28 15.55
N PHE A 32 7.43 0.79 14.96
CA PHE A 32 7.27 -0.63 14.67
C PHE A 32 8.29 -1.15 13.65
N PHE A 33 8.59 -0.38 12.63
CA PHE A 33 9.59 -0.72 11.63
C PHE A 33 11.03 -0.51 12.11
N ASN A 34 11.22 0.10 13.28
CA ASN A 34 12.53 0.55 13.76
C ASN A 34 13.25 1.41 12.71
N SER A 35 12.52 2.41 12.18
CA SER A 35 12.91 3.24 11.05
C SER A 35 13.16 4.68 11.49
N SER A 36 14.01 5.40 10.76
CA SER A 36 14.05 6.86 10.85
C SER A 36 12.80 7.46 10.22
N LEU A 37 12.33 8.58 10.78
CA LEU A 37 11.14 9.30 10.32
C LEU A 37 11.48 10.75 9.99
N ILE A 38 11.15 11.15 8.76
CA ILE A 38 11.35 12.49 8.24
C ILE A 38 9.98 13.14 8.03
N PHE A 39 9.75 14.26 8.71
CA PHE A 39 8.60 15.12 8.49
C PHE A 39 8.98 16.27 7.56
N ILE A 40 8.19 16.52 6.53
CA ILE A 40 8.40 17.68 5.65
C ILE A 40 7.10 18.48 5.55
N HIS A 41 7.18 19.75 5.99
CA HIS A 41 6.16 20.76 5.68
C HIS A 41 6.62 21.57 4.47
N VAL A 42 5.79 21.60 3.43
CA VAL A 42 6.03 22.45 2.28
C VAL A 42 5.25 23.74 2.43
N GLY A 43 5.95 24.80 2.82
CA GLY A 43 5.37 26.11 3.11
C GLY A 43 6.23 26.94 4.04
N GLU A 44 5.71 28.09 4.43
CA GLU A 44 6.39 29.00 5.33
C GLU A 44 6.47 28.43 6.76
N LYS A 45 7.67 28.50 7.34
CA LYS A 45 7.91 28.21 8.75
C LYS A 45 7.54 29.43 9.60
N THR A 46 6.57 29.30 10.47
CA THR A 46 6.28 30.30 11.51
C THR A 46 6.51 29.69 12.90
N THR A 47 6.84 30.51 13.88
CA THR A 47 7.04 30.10 15.28
C THR A 47 5.79 29.36 15.81
N GLU A 48 4.62 29.87 15.48
CA GLU A 48 3.34 29.27 15.90
C GLU A 48 3.15 27.86 15.35
N LYS A 49 3.39 27.67 14.05
CA LYS A 49 3.32 26.34 13.40
C LYS A 49 4.34 25.38 14.00
N GLU A 50 5.57 25.83 14.24
CA GLU A 50 6.60 24.98 14.81
C GLU A 50 6.24 24.54 16.24
N ILE A 51 5.77 25.44 17.08
CA ILE A 51 5.33 25.14 18.46
C ILE A 51 4.13 24.16 18.42
N SER A 52 3.13 24.44 17.57
CA SER A 52 1.95 23.59 17.43
C SER A 52 2.33 22.17 16.98
N PHE A 53 3.22 22.04 16.00
CA PHE A 53 3.67 20.73 15.51
C PHE A 53 4.46 19.96 16.59
N LYS A 54 5.40 20.63 17.29
CA LYS A 54 6.16 20.01 18.37
C LYS A 54 5.25 19.52 19.49
N LYS A 55 4.26 20.33 19.88
CA LYS A 55 3.27 19.91 20.89
C LYS A 55 2.55 18.62 20.48
N LEU A 56 2.06 18.52 19.25
CA LEU A 56 1.41 17.31 18.75
C LEU A 56 2.36 16.09 18.75
N LEU A 57 3.62 16.32 18.39
CA LEU A 57 4.63 15.27 18.40
C LEU A 57 4.97 14.81 19.83
N ASP A 58 4.97 15.74 20.80
CA ASP A 58 5.23 15.42 22.21
C ASP A 58 4.11 14.59 22.84
N GLU A 59 2.89 14.70 22.34
CA GLU A 59 1.75 13.86 22.73
C GLU A 59 1.86 12.40 22.25
N CYS A 60 2.73 12.10 21.27
CA CYS A 60 2.85 10.74 20.71
C CYS A 60 3.48 9.78 21.74
N PRO A 61 2.83 8.65 22.04
CA PRO A 61 3.33 7.66 23.01
C PRO A 61 4.53 6.88 22.49
N LEU A 62 4.64 6.72 21.17
CA LEU A 62 5.73 6.04 20.48
C LEU A 62 6.42 7.04 19.56
N LYS A 63 7.74 7.10 19.63
CA LYS A 63 8.58 7.91 18.75
C LYS A 63 9.76 7.05 18.27
N PRO A 64 10.13 7.14 16.99
CA PRO A 64 11.33 6.48 16.49
C PRO A 64 12.58 7.13 17.10
N GLU A 65 13.69 6.40 17.16
CA GLU A 65 14.96 6.92 17.69
C GLU A 65 15.51 8.09 16.88
N ARG A 66 15.26 8.10 15.57
CA ARG A 66 15.69 9.15 14.64
C ARG A 66 14.48 9.82 14.03
N LEU A 67 14.35 11.12 14.26
CA LEU A 67 13.24 11.92 13.77
C LEU A 67 13.75 13.30 13.36
N ASP A 68 13.53 13.66 12.09
CA ASP A 68 13.91 14.95 11.52
C ASP A 68 12.69 15.72 11.02
N ILE A 69 12.73 17.05 11.14
CA ILE A 69 11.63 17.93 10.71
C ILE A 69 12.20 19.02 9.80
N HIS A 70 11.71 19.05 8.57
CA HIS A 70 12.12 20.02 7.56
C HIS A 70 10.97 20.95 7.16
N TRP A 71 11.30 22.23 6.98
CA TRP A 71 10.40 23.26 6.50
C TRP A 71 10.97 23.80 5.20
N ILE A 72 10.31 23.56 4.08
CA ILE A 72 10.84 23.85 2.76
C ILE A 72 9.79 24.63 1.97
N GLN A 73 10.16 25.76 1.35
CA GLN A 73 9.26 26.52 0.50
C GLN A 73 9.32 25.99 -0.94
N GLY A 74 8.19 25.96 -1.64
CA GLY A 74 8.12 25.64 -3.05
C GLY A 74 6.94 24.75 -3.44
N GLU A 75 7.07 24.01 -4.55
CA GLU A 75 6.02 23.15 -5.07
C GLU A 75 6.05 21.79 -4.39
N PRO A 76 4.95 21.38 -3.70
CA PRO A 76 4.95 20.20 -2.83
C PRO A 76 5.40 18.91 -3.51
N VAL A 77 4.91 18.65 -4.73
CA VAL A 77 5.25 17.40 -5.44
C VAL A 77 6.74 17.34 -5.76
N LYS A 78 7.32 18.43 -6.26
CA LYS A 78 8.75 18.48 -6.61
C LYS A 78 9.63 18.31 -5.37
N ILE A 79 9.28 18.99 -4.27
CA ILE A 79 10.04 18.94 -3.03
C ILE A 79 10.00 17.53 -2.43
N LEU A 80 8.82 16.93 -2.30
CA LEU A 80 8.69 15.61 -1.69
C LEU A 80 9.31 14.50 -2.54
N VAL A 81 9.21 14.56 -3.88
CA VAL A 81 9.88 13.61 -4.77
C VAL A 81 11.41 13.75 -4.66
N LYS A 82 11.92 15.00 -4.65
CA LYS A 82 13.35 15.26 -4.46
C LYS A 82 13.83 14.75 -3.10
N ALA A 83 13.08 15.02 -2.04
CA ALA A 83 13.41 14.53 -0.69
C ALA A 83 13.43 13.00 -0.60
N CYS A 84 12.54 12.31 -1.31
CA CYS A 84 12.60 10.84 -1.38
C CYS A 84 13.93 10.34 -1.94
N VAL A 85 14.51 11.04 -2.92
CA VAL A 85 15.83 10.70 -3.48
C VAL A 85 16.95 11.11 -2.51
N ASP A 86 16.95 12.38 -2.06
CA ASP A 86 18.03 12.97 -1.26
C ASP A 86 18.22 12.22 0.07
N PHE A 87 17.14 11.75 0.69
CA PHE A 87 17.16 11.02 1.96
C PHE A 87 17.10 9.49 1.79
N SER A 88 17.15 8.97 0.57
CA SER A 88 17.03 7.53 0.30
C SER A 88 15.82 6.90 1.00
N VAL A 89 14.64 7.50 0.80
CA VAL A 89 13.39 7.08 1.43
C VAL A 89 12.92 5.75 0.88
N ASP A 90 12.58 4.80 1.77
CA ASP A 90 12.02 3.50 1.39
C ASP A 90 10.50 3.52 1.32
N LEU A 91 9.86 4.34 2.16
CA LEU A 91 8.41 4.43 2.26
C LEU A 91 7.94 5.87 2.42
N LEU A 92 7.21 6.38 1.43
CA LEU A 92 6.50 7.65 1.49
C LEU A 92 5.10 7.44 2.07
N LEU A 93 4.79 8.14 3.17
CA LEU A 93 3.49 8.09 3.84
C LEU A 93 2.64 9.29 3.40
N LEU A 94 1.40 9.04 3.01
CA LEU A 94 0.47 10.07 2.54
C LEU A 94 -0.89 9.89 3.20
N GLY A 95 -1.43 10.95 3.80
CA GLY A 95 -2.81 10.96 4.29
C GLY A 95 -3.80 11.20 3.14
N ALA A 96 -4.88 10.43 3.09
CA ALA A 96 -6.01 10.69 2.20
C ALA A 96 -6.95 11.74 2.82
N LEU A 97 -7.68 12.47 1.95
CA LEU A 97 -8.67 13.44 2.38
C LEU A 97 -10.05 12.79 2.44
N LYS A 98 -10.74 12.98 3.56
CA LYS A 98 -12.15 12.60 3.69
C LYS A 98 -13.03 13.72 3.14
N ARG A 99 -13.94 13.43 2.21
CA ARG A 99 -14.98 14.39 1.81
C ARG A 99 -16.05 14.41 2.88
N GLU A 100 -16.35 15.59 3.42
CA GLU A 100 -17.38 15.79 4.49
C GLU A 100 -18.79 15.34 4.11
N LYS A 101 -19.11 15.23 2.81
CA LYS A 101 -20.45 14.93 2.31
C LYS A 101 -20.60 13.57 1.61
N VAL A 102 -19.55 12.78 1.49
CA VAL A 102 -19.58 11.49 0.76
C VAL A 102 -18.80 10.45 1.58
N VAL A 103 -19.35 9.26 1.70
CA VAL A 103 -18.72 8.12 2.39
C VAL A 103 -17.43 7.64 1.69
N ALA A 104 -17.09 8.21 0.54
CA ALA A 104 -15.91 7.84 -0.24
C ALA A 104 -14.69 8.68 0.13
N PHE A 105 -13.55 8.02 0.33
CA PHE A 105 -12.25 8.66 0.47
C PHE A 105 -11.77 9.18 -0.88
N TYR A 106 -11.12 10.32 -0.85
CA TYR A 106 -10.59 10.98 -2.05
C TYR A 106 -9.08 11.19 -1.90
N LEU A 107 -8.35 10.74 -2.90
CA LEU A 107 -6.94 11.06 -3.00
C LEU A 107 -6.78 12.45 -3.61
N GLY A 108 -6.28 13.40 -2.83
CA GLY A 108 -6.01 14.76 -3.30
C GLY A 108 -5.04 14.78 -4.48
N SER A 109 -5.06 15.85 -5.27
CA SER A 109 -4.24 15.98 -6.48
C SER A 109 -2.74 15.84 -6.21
N ILE A 110 -2.26 16.34 -5.06
CA ILE A 110 -0.86 16.22 -4.64
C ILE A 110 -0.52 14.76 -4.33
N ALA A 111 -1.32 14.09 -3.48
CA ALA A 111 -1.08 12.70 -3.13
C ALA A 111 -1.14 11.79 -4.36
N ARG A 112 -2.08 12.01 -5.28
CA ARG A 112 -2.16 11.27 -6.55
C ARG A 112 -0.91 11.46 -7.43
N LYS A 113 -0.39 12.70 -7.52
CA LYS A 113 0.85 12.99 -8.26
C LYS A 113 2.07 12.35 -7.57
N LEU A 114 2.14 12.42 -6.24
CA LEU A 114 3.21 11.80 -5.46
C LEU A 114 3.21 10.28 -5.61
N THR A 115 2.06 9.64 -5.50
CA THR A 115 1.93 8.19 -5.71
C THR A 115 2.49 7.75 -7.07
N ARG A 116 2.31 8.56 -8.12
CA ARG A 116 2.83 8.27 -9.45
C ARG A 116 4.32 8.58 -9.63
N LYS A 117 4.87 9.54 -8.86
CA LYS A 117 6.23 10.07 -9.07
C LYS A 117 7.24 9.67 -8.01
N ALA A 118 6.79 9.14 -6.87
CA ALA A 118 7.69 8.76 -5.80
C ALA A 118 8.63 7.61 -6.25
N PRO A 119 9.93 7.70 -6.02
CA PRO A 119 10.90 6.66 -6.40
C PRO A 119 10.92 5.47 -5.43
N CYS A 120 10.05 5.47 -4.42
CA CYS A 120 9.99 4.50 -3.33
C CYS A 120 8.56 3.96 -3.18
N SER A 121 8.35 2.99 -2.30
CA SER A 121 7.02 2.51 -1.92
C SER A 121 6.18 3.63 -1.32
N VAL A 122 4.85 3.52 -1.45
CA VAL A 122 3.91 4.56 -0.98
C VAL A 122 2.79 3.92 -0.17
N LEU A 123 2.56 4.41 1.05
CA LEU A 123 1.40 4.06 1.87
C LEU A 123 0.38 5.21 1.88
N LEU A 124 -0.82 4.93 1.43
CA LEU A 124 -1.98 5.81 1.48
C LEU A 124 -2.80 5.47 2.72
N MET A 125 -2.86 6.38 3.69
CA MET A 125 -3.61 6.22 4.93
C MET A 125 -4.96 6.92 4.82
N LEU A 126 -6.04 6.16 4.95
CA LEU A 126 -7.41 6.68 4.86
C LEU A 126 -7.97 7.08 6.22
N ASN A 127 -7.71 6.24 7.22
CA ASN A 127 -8.27 6.37 8.55
C ASN A 127 -7.16 6.40 9.62
N PRO A 128 -6.22 7.37 9.54
CA PRO A 128 -5.20 7.50 10.58
C PRO A 128 -5.89 7.74 11.93
N SER A 129 -5.36 7.14 12.99
CA SER A 129 -5.96 7.21 14.32
C SER A 129 -4.94 7.56 15.39
N VAL A 130 -5.39 8.33 16.39
CA VAL A 130 -4.63 8.59 17.60
C VAL A 130 -4.42 7.29 18.38
N GLU A 131 -5.47 6.50 18.52
CA GLU A 131 -5.40 5.18 19.13
C GLU A 131 -4.92 4.13 18.12
N ARG A 132 -4.26 3.08 18.62
CA ARG A 132 -3.85 1.96 17.78
C ARG A 132 -5.07 1.15 17.35
N ASN A 133 -5.35 1.15 16.07
CA ASN A 133 -6.29 0.21 15.46
C ASN A 133 -5.52 -1.03 14.99
N PRO A 134 -5.74 -2.22 15.58
CA PRO A 134 -5.06 -3.44 15.14
C PRO A 134 -5.43 -3.78 13.68
N CYS A 135 -4.43 -4.04 12.86
CA CYS A 135 -4.66 -4.58 11.52
C CYS A 135 -5.08 -6.04 11.62
N LYS A 136 -6.31 -6.35 11.23
CA LYS A 136 -6.85 -7.71 11.29
C LYS A 136 -6.66 -8.46 9.99
N HIS A 137 -6.82 -7.77 8.87
CA HIS A 137 -6.84 -8.41 7.57
C HIS A 137 -6.13 -7.57 6.50
N ILE A 138 -5.11 -8.18 5.91
CA ILE A 138 -4.39 -7.63 4.75
C ILE A 138 -4.83 -8.39 3.50
N VAL A 139 -5.26 -7.68 2.47
CA VAL A 139 -5.47 -8.21 1.12
C VAL A 139 -4.26 -7.85 0.28
N VAL A 140 -3.72 -8.82 -0.46
CA VAL A 140 -2.51 -8.65 -1.26
C VAL A 140 -2.80 -9.03 -2.71
N ASN A 141 -2.39 -8.20 -3.65
CA ASN A 141 -2.47 -8.53 -5.06
C ASN A 141 -1.43 -9.60 -5.41
N GLY A 142 -1.92 -10.82 -5.68
CA GLY A 142 -1.14 -11.99 -6.09
C GLY A 142 -1.03 -12.16 -7.59
N PHE A 143 -1.41 -11.16 -8.38
CA PHE A 143 -1.39 -11.22 -9.84
C PHE A 143 -0.05 -11.71 -10.38
N ASP A 144 -0.09 -12.52 -11.47
CA ASP A 144 1.11 -13.07 -12.08
C ASP A 144 1.92 -11.99 -12.83
N SER A 145 2.94 -11.48 -12.13
CA SER A 145 3.90 -10.51 -12.64
C SER A 145 5.28 -10.73 -12.02
N PRO A 146 6.35 -10.27 -12.66
CA PRO A 146 7.70 -10.36 -12.08
C PRO A 146 7.82 -9.73 -10.69
N GLN A 147 7.06 -8.68 -10.42
CA GLN A 147 7.10 -7.92 -9.16
C GLN A 147 6.26 -8.57 -8.04
N THR A 148 5.44 -9.56 -8.35
CA THR A 148 4.55 -10.20 -7.34
C THR A 148 5.34 -10.83 -6.21
N LYS A 149 6.52 -11.37 -6.49
CA LYS A 149 7.40 -11.91 -5.45
C LYS A 149 7.72 -10.86 -4.39
N ASP A 150 8.17 -9.67 -4.80
CA ASP A 150 8.52 -8.59 -3.87
C ASP A 150 7.30 -8.08 -3.11
N THR A 151 6.14 -8.03 -3.78
CA THR A 151 4.86 -7.66 -3.14
C THR A 151 4.47 -8.65 -2.04
N VAL A 152 4.63 -9.94 -2.30
CA VAL A 152 4.33 -10.99 -1.31
C VAL A 152 5.34 -10.93 -0.16
N GLU A 153 6.64 -10.80 -0.42
CA GLU A 153 7.66 -10.64 0.62
C GLU A 153 7.40 -9.40 1.48
N ALA A 154 7.10 -8.26 0.84
CA ALA A 154 6.75 -7.01 1.53
C ALA A 154 5.51 -7.18 2.40
N SER A 155 4.49 -7.92 1.94
CA SER A 155 3.25 -8.13 2.67
C SER A 155 3.45 -8.92 3.98
N PHE A 156 4.29 -9.92 3.95
CA PHE A 156 4.64 -10.68 5.17
C PHE A 156 5.51 -9.85 6.11
N TYR A 157 6.50 -9.12 5.59
CA TYR A 157 7.30 -8.20 6.38
C TYR A 157 6.43 -7.15 7.07
N PHE A 158 5.59 -6.45 6.30
CA PHE A 158 4.69 -5.42 6.82
C PHE A 158 3.72 -6.01 7.84
N GLY A 159 3.03 -7.10 7.47
CA GLY A 159 2.03 -7.74 8.30
C GLY A 159 2.58 -8.22 9.65
N ASN A 160 3.77 -8.84 9.67
CA ASN A 160 4.40 -9.25 10.92
C ASN A 160 4.81 -8.04 11.77
N THR A 161 5.36 -7.00 11.15
CA THR A 161 5.82 -5.82 11.86
C THR A 161 4.69 -5.06 12.55
N ILE A 162 3.50 -4.98 11.92
CA ILE A 162 2.33 -4.33 12.52
C ILE A 162 1.44 -5.30 13.31
N GLU A 163 1.84 -6.56 13.43
CA GLU A 163 1.09 -7.63 14.12
C GLU A 163 -0.29 -7.89 13.50
N ALA A 164 -0.35 -7.96 12.18
CA ALA A 164 -1.57 -8.31 11.47
C ALA A 164 -1.99 -9.76 11.79
N GLN A 165 -3.30 -10.03 11.72
CA GLN A 165 -3.80 -11.37 12.08
C GLN A 165 -3.82 -12.31 10.87
N LYS A 166 -4.09 -11.77 9.66
CA LYS A 166 -4.34 -12.58 8.47
C LYS A 166 -3.91 -11.84 7.20
N ILE A 167 -3.37 -12.62 6.24
CA ILE A 167 -3.15 -12.20 4.86
C ILE A 167 -4.01 -13.04 3.91
N THR A 168 -4.71 -12.42 2.97
CA THR A 168 -5.31 -13.09 1.82
C THR A 168 -4.61 -12.64 0.53
N LEU A 169 -3.94 -13.59 -0.13
CA LEU A 169 -3.31 -13.39 -1.43
C LEU A 169 -4.37 -13.58 -2.51
N VAL A 170 -4.70 -12.53 -3.24
CA VAL A 170 -5.81 -12.50 -4.19
C VAL A 170 -5.30 -12.52 -5.60
N GLU A 171 -5.77 -13.51 -6.37
CA GLU A 171 -5.57 -13.61 -7.81
C GLU A 171 -6.79 -13.09 -8.55
N GLU A 172 -6.61 -12.01 -9.30
CA GLU A 172 -7.63 -11.53 -10.23
C GLU A 172 -7.46 -12.25 -11.58
N ILE A 173 -8.42 -13.07 -11.92
CA ILE A 173 -8.43 -13.87 -13.15
C ILE A 173 -9.43 -13.24 -14.10
N ASP A 174 -8.96 -12.80 -15.26
CA ASP A 174 -9.84 -12.29 -16.30
C ASP A 174 -10.83 -13.37 -16.77
N GLU A 175 -12.11 -13.02 -16.87
CA GLU A 175 -13.16 -13.95 -17.28
C GLU A 175 -12.92 -14.51 -18.68
N SER A 176 -12.23 -13.79 -19.56
CA SER A 176 -11.86 -14.26 -20.90
C SER A 176 -10.99 -15.51 -20.87
N ARG A 177 -10.25 -15.78 -19.76
CA ARG A 177 -9.48 -17.02 -19.61
C ARG A 177 -10.36 -18.28 -19.54
N ILE A 178 -11.65 -18.12 -19.22
CA ILE A 178 -12.60 -19.24 -19.19
C ILE A 178 -12.97 -19.66 -20.60
N ASP A 179 -13.20 -18.69 -21.49
CA ASP A 179 -13.45 -18.89 -22.94
C ASP A 179 -14.39 -20.08 -23.23
N VAL A 180 -15.51 -20.12 -22.51
CA VAL A 180 -16.58 -21.11 -22.68
C VAL A 180 -17.91 -20.39 -22.60
N SER A 181 -18.64 -20.33 -23.73
CA SER A 181 -20.04 -19.90 -23.70
C SER A 181 -20.87 -20.96 -22.99
N VAL A 182 -21.74 -20.53 -22.10
CA VAL A 182 -22.58 -21.44 -21.29
C VAL A 182 -23.99 -21.39 -21.84
N ASP A 183 -24.30 -22.38 -22.69
CA ASP A 183 -25.59 -22.48 -23.39
C ASP A 183 -26.39 -23.71 -22.95
N ASP A 184 -25.71 -24.71 -22.35
CA ASP A 184 -26.30 -25.97 -21.88
C ASP A 184 -25.52 -26.55 -20.66
N ASP A 185 -26.01 -27.66 -20.10
CA ASP A 185 -25.40 -28.32 -18.94
C ASP A 185 -23.97 -28.83 -19.24
N ARG A 186 -23.68 -29.20 -20.49
CA ARG A 186 -22.35 -29.68 -20.88
C ARG A 186 -21.34 -28.54 -20.93
N SER A 187 -21.71 -27.38 -21.48
CA SER A 187 -20.88 -26.17 -21.52
C SER A 187 -20.71 -25.60 -20.13
N LEU A 188 -21.75 -25.62 -19.29
CA LEU A 188 -21.65 -25.21 -17.88
C LEU A 188 -20.64 -26.07 -17.12
N ARG A 189 -20.73 -27.41 -17.25
CA ARG A 189 -19.76 -28.33 -16.65
C ARG A 189 -18.33 -28.07 -17.12
N LYS A 190 -18.15 -27.84 -18.42
CA LYS A 190 -16.83 -27.50 -18.99
C LYS A 190 -16.27 -26.21 -18.43
N ALA A 191 -17.09 -25.15 -18.32
CA ALA A 191 -16.70 -23.88 -17.72
C ALA A 191 -16.30 -24.05 -16.25
N THR A 192 -17.08 -24.82 -15.47
CA THR A 192 -16.80 -25.11 -14.06
C THR A 192 -15.46 -25.82 -13.89
N LEU A 193 -15.23 -26.90 -14.64
CA LEU A 193 -13.95 -27.63 -14.60
C LEU A 193 -12.77 -26.76 -14.99
N LYS A 194 -12.95 -25.86 -15.96
CA LYS A 194 -11.89 -24.91 -16.37
C LYS A 194 -11.59 -23.90 -15.24
N LYS A 195 -12.62 -23.35 -14.59
CA LYS A 195 -12.45 -22.49 -13.41
C LYS A 195 -11.69 -23.20 -12.28
N GLU A 196 -12.08 -24.43 -11.95
CA GLU A 196 -11.42 -25.23 -10.92
C GLU A 196 -9.95 -25.51 -11.25
N LYS A 197 -9.66 -25.81 -12.53
CA LYS A 197 -8.28 -26.02 -12.99
C LYS A 197 -7.45 -24.73 -12.80
N ILE A 198 -7.95 -23.58 -13.27
CA ILE A 198 -7.28 -22.30 -13.14
C ILE A 198 -7.05 -21.97 -11.65
N ASN A 199 -8.07 -22.11 -10.80
CA ASN A 199 -7.94 -21.89 -9.35
C ASN A 199 -6.84 -22.73 -8.72
N ARG A 200 -6.72 -24.00 -9.12
CA ARG A 200 -5.69 -24.90 -8.61
C ARG A 200 -4.30 -24.47 -9.05
N GLU A 201 -4.13 -24.11 -10.31
CA GLU A 201 -2.85 -23.64 -10.87
C GLU A 201 -2.36 -22.37 -10.16
N GLU A 202 -3.25 -21.38 -10.00
CA GLU A 202 -2.92 -20.12 -9.34
C GLU A 202 -2.61 -20.33 -7.85
N LYS A 203 -3.39 -21.18 -7.17
CA LYS A 203 -3.11 -21.53 -5.77
C LYS A 203 -1.73 -22.18 -5.58
N ILE A 204 -1.32 -23.03 -6.50
CA ILE A 204 0.02 -23.65 -6.49
C ILE A 204 1.08 -22.56 -6.71
N ARG A 205 0.91 -21.72 -7.73
CA ARG A 205 1.85 -20.64 -8.09
C ARG A 205 2.09 -19.71 -6.88
N VAL A 206 1.02 -19.18 -6.30
CA VAL A 206 1.12 -18.29 -5.13
C VAL A 206 1.68 -19.02 -3.91
N GLY A 207 1.24 -20.26 -3.68
CA GLY A 207 1.79 -21.09 -2.61
C GLY A 207 3.29 -21.30 -2.71
N ASP A 208 3.80 -21.46 -3.94
CA ASP A 208 5.25 -21.62 -4.18
C ASP A 208 6.02 -20.32 -3.96
N LEU A 209 5.42 -19.15 -4.22
CA LEU A 209 5.99 -17.85 -3.82
C LEU A 209 6.12 -17.76 -2.30
N VAL A 210 5.04 -18.09 -1.57
CA VAL A 210 5.05 -18.04 -0.09
C VAL A 210 6.05 -19.04 0.51
N LYS A 211 6.22 -20.22 -0.07
CA LYS A 211 7.22 -21.19 0.40
C LYS A 211 8.65 -20.65 0.35
N LYS A 212 8.96 -19.78 -0.60
CA LYS A 212 10.28 -19.16 -0.77
C LYS A 212 10.58 -18.07 0.24
N ILE A 213 9.59 -17.56 0.96
CA ILE A 213 9.80 -16.55 2.01
C ILE A 213 10.47 -17.21 3.22
N PRO A 214 11.55 -16.63 3.76
CA PRO A 214 12.21 -17.14 4.94
C PRO A 214 11.24 -17.26 6.13
N LEU A 215 11.39 -18.32 6.93
CA LEU A 215 10.51 -18.58 8.09
C LEU A 215 10.48 -17.41 9.07
N LEU A 216 11.62 -16.75 9.31
CA LEU A 216 11.72 -15.56 10.18
C LEU A 216 10.87 -14.38 9.67
N GLN A 217 10.76 -14.20 8.35
CA GLN A 217 9.92 -13.16 7.76
C GLN A 217 8.46 -13.57 7.72
N LYS A 218 8.16 -14.86 7.57
CA LYS A 218 6.81 -15.38 7.53
C LYS A 218 6.12 -15.32 8.89
N GLY A 219 6.87 -15.54 9.97
CA GLY A 219 6.34 -15.55 11.34
C GLY A 219 5.18 -16.54 11.51
N ASN A 220 4.27 -16.18 12.43
CA ASN A 220 3.04 -16.94 12.70
C ASN A 220 1.81 -16.37 11.98
N LEU A 221 2.01 -15.49 11.01
CA LEU A 221 0.95 -14.81 10.29
C LEU A 221 0.12 -15.81 9.48
N LYS A 222 -1.17 -15.86 9.74
CA LYS A 222 -2.09 -16.71 8.97
C LYS A 222 -2.23 -16.20 7.56
N TRP A 223 -2.20 -17.08 6.57
CA TRP A 223 -2.38 -16.71 5.19
C TRP A 223 -3.23 -17.70 4.41
N GLU A 224 -3.92 -17.22 3.42
CA GLU A 224 -4.70 -18.00 2.47
C GLU A 224 -4.64 -17.40 1.07
N THR A 225 -5.09 -18.15 0.08
CA THR A 225 -5.22 -17.69 -1.31
C THR A 225 -6.69 -17.60 -1.70
N GLN A 226 -7.04 -16.60 -2.50
CA GLN A 226 -8.37 -16.40 -3.04
C GLN A 226 -8.28 -16.04 -4.52
N SER A 227 -8.92 -16.82 -5.39
CA SER A 227 -9.08 -16.45 -6.79
C SER A 227 -10.40 -15.74 -7.00
N ILE A 228 -10.37 -14.66 -7.78
CA ILE A 228 -11.54 -13.88 -8.16
C ILE A 228 -11.61 -13.83 -9.68
N PHE A 229 -12.73 -14.25 -10.25
CA PHE A 229 -13.02 -14.07 -11.67
C PHE A 229 -13.71 -12.74 -11.89
N GLY A 230 -13.09 -11.86 -12.66
CA GLY A 230 -13.62 -10.53 -12.88
C GLY A 230 -12.64 -9.60 -13.58
N ARG A 231 -12.94 -8.30 -13.52
CA ARG A 231 -12.13 -7.27 -14.17
C ARG A 231 -10.96 -6.87 -13.27
N ARG A 232 -9.77 -6.92 -13.82
CA ARG A 232 -8.53 -6.54 -13.14
C ARG A 232 -8.59 -5.14 -12.51
N GLY A 233 -8.02 -5.02 -11.30
CA GLY A 233 -7.95 -3.79 -10.53
C GLY A 233 -9.27 -3.36 -9.90
N TYR A 234 -10.40 -3.68 -10.54
CA TYR A 234 -11.73 -3.41 -10.01
C TYR A 234 -12.16 -4.46 -8.99
N SER A 235 -11.96 -5.72 -9.31
CA SER A 235 -12.45 -6.84 -8.49
C SER A 235 -11.73 -6.93 -7.15
N ILE A 236 -10.41 -6.71 -7.11
CA ILE A 236 -9.64 -6.75 -5.85
C ILE A 236 -10.02 -5.60 -4.90
N GLY A 237 -10.27 -4.40 -5.44
CA GLY A 237 -10.74 -3.26 -4.64
C GLY A 237 -12.11 -3.55 -4.00
N HIS A 238 -13.04 -4.12 -4.77
CA HIS A 238 -14.33 -4.57 -4.26
C HIS A 238 -14.20 -5.69 -3.24
N TYR A 239 -13.36 -6.68 -3.51
CA TYR A 239 -13.08 -7.77 -2.57
C TYR A 239 -12.55 -7.23 -1.26
N ALA A 240 -11.53 -6.37 -1.28
CA ALA A 240 -10.98 -5.75 -0.08
C ALA A 240 -12.05 -5.03 0.75
N ARG A 241 -12.98 -4.33 0.10
CA ARG A 241 -14.11 -3.67 0.77
C ARG A 241 -15.11 -4.65 1.37
N ILE A 242 -15.49 -5.71 0.64
CA ILE A 242 -16.46 -6.73 1.10
C ILE A 242 -15.92 -7.47 2.31
N VAL A 243 -14.66 -7.87 2.30
CA VAL A 243 -14.03 -8.58 3.42
C VAL A 243 -13.57 -7.65 4.54
N ARG A 244 -13.81 -6.34 4.41
CA ARG A 244 -13.40 -5.30 5.35
C ARG A 244 -11.91 -5.39 5.67
N ALA A 245 -11.09 -5.47 4.63
CA ALA A 245 -9.65 -5.43 4.79
C ALA A 245 -9.20 -4.10 5.40
N ASP A 246 -8.22 -4.15 6.28
CA ASP A 246 -7.61 -2.96 6.87
C ASP A 246 -6.53 -2.37 5.97
N LEU A 247 -5.92 -3.22 5.12
CA LEU A 247 -4.87 -2.83 4.19
C LEU A 247 -4.97 -3.63 2.88
N LEU A 248 -4.82 -2.93 1.76
CA LEU A 248 -4.60 -3.53 0.44
C LEU A 248 -3.15 -3.29 0.01
N ILE A 249 -2.42 -4.35 -0.31
CA ILE A 249 -1.04 -4.26 -0.80
C ILE A 249 -0.98 -4.62 -2.28
N MET A 250 -0.38 -3.74 -3.06
CA MET A 250 -0.24 -3.88 -4.51
C MET A 250 1.18 -3.55 -4.96
N ASN A 251 1.57 -4.04 -6.13
CA ASN A 251 2.79 -3.58 -6.79
C ASN A 251 2.54 -2.37 -7.70
N ALA A 252 3.53 -1.48 -7.79
CA ALA A 252 3.62 -0.57 -8.92
C ALA A 252 4.16 -1.35 -10.11
N GLN A 253 3.51 -1.30 -11.29
CA GLN A 253 4.12 -1.82 -12.51
C GLN A 253 5.14 -0.82 -13.04
N GLU A 254 6.32 -1.31 -13.41
CA GLU A 254 7.30 -0.55 -14.17
C GLU A 254 7.00 -0.69 -15.66
N ASP A 255 6.71 0.43 -16.32
CA ASP A 255 7.05 0.57 -17.73
C ASP A 255 8.44 1.18 -17.83
N SER A 256 9.24 0.69 -18.75
CA SER A 256 10.67 0.86 -18.94
C SER A 256 11.19 2.30 -19.18
N THR A 257 10.45 3.33 -18.82
CA THR A 257 10.85 4.73 -18.93
C THR A 257 10.83 5.42 -17.57
N PHE A 258 12.00 5.72 -17.05
CA PHE A 258 12.37 6.30 -15.75
C PHE A 258 11.61 7.56 -15.28
N LEU A 259 10.70 8.14 -16.05
CA LEU A 259 10.12 9.46 -15.79
C LEU A 259 8.64 9.48 -15.44
N ASN A 260 7.88 8.42 -15.71
CA ASN A 260 6.47 8.33 -15.32
C ASN A 260 6.10 6.88 -15.04
N ARG A 261 5.74 6.57 -13.80
CA ARG A 261 5.02 5.33 -13.51
C ARG A 261 3.70 5.36 -14.26
N PHE A 262 3.59 4.56 -15.30
CA PHE A 262 2.29 4.21 -15.84
C PHE A 262 1.64 3.26 -14.83
N PHE A 263 0.67 3.77 -14.08
CA PHE A 263 -0.20 2.85 -13.38
C PHE A 263 -1.04 2.12 -14.42
N PRO A 264 -1.08 0.77 -14.39
CA PRO A 264 -2.07 0.04 -15.14
C PRO A 264 -3.44 0.63 -14.82
N LYS A 265 -4.37 0.53 -15.77
CA LYS A 265 -5.77 0.96 -15.55
C LYS A 265 -6.35 0.44 -14.23
N ASP A 266 -5.82 -0.67 -13.77
CA ASP A 266 -6.17 -1.39 -12.54
C ASP A 266 -5.90 -0.56 -11.28
N LEU A 267 -4.72 0.02 -11.15
CA LEU A 267 -4.37 0.87 -10.01
C LEU A 267 -5.10 2.22 -10.05
N GLU A 268 -5.37 2.74 -11.26
CA GLU A 268 -6.17 3.97 -11.41
C GLU A 268 -7.58 3.82 -10.82
N HIS A 269 -8.22 2.66 -10.99
CA HIS A 269 -9.52 2.38 -10.38
C HIS A 269 -9.43 2.39 -8.86
N ILE A 270 -8.39 1.75 -8.29
CA ILE A 270 -8.20 1.73 -6.84
C ILE A 270 -7.89 3.13 -6.29
N LEU A 271 -7.07 3.93 -6.99
CA LEU A 271 -6.78 5.31 -6.60
C LEU A 271 -7.97 6.27 -6.77
N ALA A 272 -8.94 5.92 -7.61
CA ALA A 272 -10.16 6.69 -7.76
C ALA A 272 -11.14 6.45 -6.60
N GLU A 273 -11.22 5.20 -6.12
CA GLU A 273 -12.10 4.77 -5.03
C GLU A 273 -11.31 3.89 -4.06
N LEU A 274 -10.53 4.52 -3.18
CA LEU A 274 -9.73 3.79 -2.20
C LEU A 274 -10.64 2.89 -1.34
N PRO A 275 -10.43 1.56 -1.36
CA PRO A 275 -11.29 0.63 -0.62
C PRO A 275 -10.95 0.61 0.88
N THR A 276 -9.69 0.81 1.21
CA THR A 276 -9.07 0.79 2.54
C THR A 276 -7.72 1.50 2.44
N ASP A 277 -6.87 1.45 3.45
CA ASP A 277 -5.47 1.85 3.34
C ASP A 277 -4.80 1.07 2.20
N VAL A 278 -3.92 1.72 1.43
CA VAL A 278 -3.29 1.08 0.26
C VAL A 278 -1.78 1.26 0.33
N LEU A 279 -1.06 0.14 0.34
CA LEU A 279 0.40 0.11 0.22
C LEU A 279 0.79 -0.31 -1.20
N ILE A 280 1.49 0.58 -1.88
CA ILE A 280 1.99 0.35 -3.24
C ILE A 280 3.49 0.07 -3.14
N ILE A 281 3.87 -1.16 -3.42
CA ILE A 281 5.27 -1.61 -3.36
C ILE A 281 5.98 -1.21 -4.64
N GLN A 282 7.14 -0.57 -4.47
CA GLN A 282 8.10 -0.35 -5.53
C GLN A 282 9.14 -1.47 -5.48
N SER A 283 9.17 -2.31 -6.51
CA SER A 283 10.27 -3.25 -6.70
C SER A 283 11.53 -2.50 -7.16
N GLU A 284 12.71 -2.95 -6.73
CA GLU A 284 13.93 -2.42 -7.30
C GLU A 284 14.01 -2.80 -8.78
N SER A 285 14.18 -1.81 -9.66
CA SER A 285 14.50 -2.07 -11.06
C SER A 285 15.84 -2.80 -11.12
N ASN A 286 15.84 -3.95 -11.77
CA ASN A 286 17.11 -4.56 -12.19
C ASN A 286 17.77 -3.58 -13.18
N GLY A 287 18.71 -2.75 -12.68
CA GLY A 287 19.59 -1.92 -13.49
C GLY A 287 20.56 -2.77 -14.30
#